data_217f9292f053df59189e85c4d1b62ccb
#
_entry.id   217f9292f053df59189e85c4d1b62ccb
#
_cell.length_a   1.000
_cell.length_b   1.000
_cell.length_c   1.000
_cell.angle_alpha   90.00
_cell.angle_beta   90.00
_cell.angle_gamma   90.00
#
_symmetry.space_group_name_H-M   'P 1'
#
loop_
_entity.id
_entity.type
_entity.pdbx_description
1 polymer ?
#
loop_
_entity_poly.entity_id
_entity_poly.type
_entity_poly.pdbx_seq_one_letter_code
_entity_poly.pdbx_strand_id
1 'polypeptide(L)' 'MIDYIKGKIVERTPTDMVLECYGIGYKILISLQTYEALNGKDETKIYIHHY' A
#
# COMPACT_ATOMS: atom_id res chain seq x y z
N MET A 1 10.99 -12.56 8.04
CA MET A 1 10.73 -12.75 6.59
C MET A 1 10.09 -11.49 6.03
N ILE A 2 10.51 -11.09 4.84
CA ILE A 2 9.95 -9.92 4.17
C ILE A 2 9.13 -10.40 2.99
N ASP A 3 7.86 -10.04 3.00
CA ASP A 3 6.97 -10.29 1.88
C ASP A 3 6.52 -8.97 1.30
N TYR A 4 5.78 -9.04 0.22
CA TYR A 4 5.23 -7.85 -0.38
C TYR A 4 3.80 -8.09 -0.84
N ILE A 5 3.06 -7.00 -0.99
CA ILE A 5 1.74 -7.02 -1.58
C ILE A 5 1.75 -6.08 -2.78
N LYS A 6 1.35 -6.60 -3.92
CA LYS A 6 1.22 -5.81 -5.13
C LYS A 6 -0.25 -5.71 -5.47
N GLY A 7 -0.74 -4.50 -5.59
CA GLY A 7 -2.14 -4.31 -5.87
C GLY A 7 -2.47 -2.89 -6.32
N LYS A 8 -3.74 -2.66 -6.48
CA LYS A 8 -4.27 -1.39 -6.93
C LYS A 8 -4.56 -0.51 -5.71
N ILE A 9 -4.18 0.76 -5.80
CA ILE A 9 -4.47 1.70 -4.73
C ILE A 9 -5.92 2.14 -4.86
N VAL A 10 -6.73 1.75 -3.89
CA VAL A 10 -8.14 2.09 -3.86
C VAL A 10 -8.35 3.38 -3.07
N GLU A 11 -7.62 3.52 -1.99
CA GLU A 11 -7.73 4.68 -1.12
C GLU A 11 -6.36 5.00 -0.54
N ARG A 12 -6.09 6.28 -0.39
CA ARG A 12 -4.81 6.73 0.12
C ARG A 12 -4.98 7.94 1.02
N THR A 13 -4.41 7.85 2.21
CA THR A 13 -4.36 8.95 3.16
C THR A 13 -2.92 9.14 3.63
N PRO A 14 -2.57 10.27 4.27
CA PRO A 14 -1.20 10.47 4.74
C PRO A 14 -0.70 9.45 5.76
N THR A 15 -1.59 8.72 6.39
CA THR A 15 -1.22 7.75 7.43
C THR A 15 -1.40 6.31 7.00
N ASP A 16 -2.25 6.05 6.01
CA ASP A 16 -2.48 4.68 5.57
C ASP A 16 -3.01 4.64 4.14
N MET A 17 -3.11 3.45 3.60
CA MET A 17 -3.72 3.27 2.30
C MET A 17 -4.37 1.90 2.22
N VAL A 18 -5.27 1.75 1.25
CA VAL A 18 -5.91 0.48 0.98
C VAL A 18 -5.49 0.01 -0.39
N LEU A 19 -4.89 -1.18 -0.43
CA LEU A 19 -4.53 -1.85 -1.67
C LEU A 19 -5.53 -2.96 -1.93
N GLU A 20 -6.01 -3.03 -3.15
CA GLU A 20 -6.89 -4.10 -3.57
C GLU A 20 -6.09 -5.14 -4.36
N CYS A 21 -6.15 -6.38 -3.91
CA CYS A 21 -5.47 -7.49 -4.55
C CYS A 21 -6.45 -8.65 -4.63
N TYR A 22 -6.77 -9.10 -5.83
CA TYR A 22 -7.72 -10.18 -6.08
C TYR A 22 -9.07 -9.98 -5.37
N GLY A 23 -9.56 -8.74 -5.38
CA GLY A 23 -10.86 -8.43 -4.78
C GLY A 23 -10.84 -8.27 -3.28
N ILE A 24 -9.66 -8.32 -2.67
CA ILE A 24 -9.50 -8.15 -1.22
C ILE A 24 -8.78 -6.82 -0.96
N GLY A 25 -9.35 -6.01 -0.09
CA GLY A 25 -8.74 -4.74 0.30
C GLY A 25 -7.87 -4.92 1.53
N TYR A 26 -6.62 -4.49 1.43
CA TYR A 26 -5.66 -4.54 2.54
C TYR A 26 -5.38 -3.13 3.01
N LYS A 27 -5.62 -2.87 4.29
CA LYS A 27 -5.30 -1.58 4.88
C LYS A 27 -3.88 -1.64 5.41
N ILE A 28 -3.04 -0.73 4.93
CA ILE A 28 -1.62 -0.72 5.25
C ILE A 28 -1.24 0.64 5.81
N LEU A 29 -0.54 0.65 6.94
CA LEU A 29 -0.04 1.88 7.52
C LEU A 29 1.20 2.31 6.74
N ILE A 30 1.24 3.57 6.35
CA ILE A 30 2.35 4.11 5.59
C ILE A 30 2.85 5.40 6.23
N SER A 31 4.07 5.78 5.87
CA SER A 31 4.63 7.05 6.30
C SER A 31 4.23 8.16 5.32
N LEU A 32 4.41 9.40 5.76
CA LEU A 32 4.14 10.54 4.90
C LEU A 32 5.03 10.52 3.65
N GLN A 33 6.28 10.08 3.82
CA GLN A 33 7.20 9.96 2.69
C GLN A 33 6.68 8.97 1.65
N THR A 34 6.16 7.84 2.11
CA THR A 34 5.58 6.84 1.22
C THR A 34 4.34 7.41 0.53
N TYR A 35 3.51 8.12 1.27
CA TYR A 35 2.33 8.76 0.71
C TYR A 35 2.69 9.69 -0.44
N GLU A 36 3.71 10.52 -0.25
CA GLU A 36 4.16 11.45 -1.29
C GLU A 36 4.79 10.71 -2.48
N ALA A 37 5.53 9.65 -2.20
CA ALA A 37 6.17 8.86 -3.26
C ALA A 37 5.13 8.15 -4.14
N LEU A 38 3.97 7.84 -3.59
CA LEU A 38 2.91 7.16 -4.32
C LEU A 38 1.93 8.12 -4.98
N ASN A 39 2.16 9.42 -4.85
CA ASN A 39 1.29 10.42 -5.42
C ASN A 39 1.21 10.24 -6.95
N GLY A 40 0.00 10.12 -7.46
CA GLY A 40 -0.22 9.94 -8.89
C GLY A 40 -0.11 8.50 -9.39
N LYS A 41 0.16 7.55 -8.50
CA LYS A 41 0.25 6.14 -8.86
C LYS A 41 -1.06 5.43 -8.54
N ASP A 42 -1.47 4.55 -9.45
CA ASP A 42 -2.69 3.75 -9.27
C ASP A 42 -2.39 2.38 -8.71
N GLU A 43 -1.15 1.93 -8.84
CA GLU A 43 -0.74 0.58 -8.52
C GLU A 43 0.63 0.61 -7.89
N THR A 44 0.86 -0.23 -6.89
CA THR A 44 2.16 -0.27 -6.24
C THR A 44 2.42 -1.61 -5.59
N LYS A 45 3.67 -1.82 -5.24
CA LYS A 45 4.11 -2.98 -4.49
C LYS A 45 4.67 -2.48 -3.17
N ILE A 46 4.10 -2.96 -2.07
CA ILE A 46 4.51 -2.58 -0.73
C ILE A 46 5.15 -3.78 -0.05
N TYR A 47 6.33 -3.57 0.48
CA TYR A 47 7.02 -4.60 1.25
C TYR A 47 6.54 -4.57 2.68
N ILE A 48 6.21 -5.73 3.22
CA ILE A 48 5.75 -5.85 4.60
C ILE A 48 6.62 -6.85 5.33
N HIS A 49 6.75 -6.63 6.64
CA HIS A 49 7.44 -7.57 7.52
C HIS A 49 6.40 -8.48 8.14
N HIS A 50 6.70 -9.76 8.10
CA HIS A 50 5.82 -10.76 8.67
C HIS A 50 6.60 -11.62 9.64
N TYR A 51 6.12 -11.72 10.86
CA TYR A 51 6.77 -12.52 11.89
C TYR A 51 6.12 -13.87 12.04
#